data_29d4b95fce7abed0c6ad670568e178ec
#
_entry.id   29d4b95fce7abed0c6ad670568e178ec
#
_cell.length_a   1.000
_cell.length_b   1.000
_cell.length_c   1.000
_cell.angle_alpha   90.00
_cell.angle_beta   90.00
_cell.angle_gamma   90.00
#
_symmetry.space_group_name_H-M   'P 1'
#
loop_
_entity.id
_entity.type
_entity.pdbx_description
1 polymer ?
#
loop_
_entity_poly.entity_id
_entity_poly.type
_entity_poly.pdbx_seq_one_letter_code
_entity_poly.pdbx_strand_id
1 'polypeptide(L)'
;MFRAVELVQERLNRACKALHDAQVPYAVIGGHAVAAWVATIDDGAVRNTRDVGLLLAEEDLPRATDALQSAGFVRDEVMGTVIFLDGADGKPSQGLHILLADQKVRSDYASAAPGVDRTVEINQKRIVELEALVEMKLNSYRDKDRTHLRDMIQIGLIDAQWPARFPASLGQRLQSLLDDPDG
;
A
#
# COMPACT_ATOMS: atom_id res chain seq x y z
N MET A 1 -11.46 -6.37 19.50
CA MET A 1 -10.84 -6.62 18.20
C MET A 1 -11.57 -5.92 17.07
N PHE A 2 -12.88 -6.09 16.90
CA PHE A 2 -13.70 -5.44 15.85
C PHE A 2 -13.55 -3.92 15.79
N ARG A 3 -13.65 -3.21 16.92
CA ARG A 3 -13.54 -1.74 16.98
C ARG A 3 -12.21 -1.18 16.41
N ALA A 4 -11.10 -1.89 16.58
CA ALA A 4 -9.81 -1.43 16.05
C ALA A 4 -9.72 -1.55 14.53
N VAL A 5 -10.33 -2.58 13.94
CA VAL A 5 -10.42 -2.76 12.49
C VAL A 5 -11.32 -1.70 11.86
N GLU A 6 -12.47 -1.43 12.49
CA GLU A 6 -13.40 -0.38 12.04
C GLU A 6 -12.74 1.00 12.03
N LEU A 7 -11.97 1.35 13.08
CA LEU A 7 -11.28 2.63 13.17
C LEU A 7 -10.21 2.81 12.06
N VAL A 8 -9.51 1.74 11.71
CA VAL A 8 -8.52 1.78 10.61
C VAL A 8 -9.22 1.95 9.27
N GLN A 9 -10.34 1.26 9.07
CA GLN A 9 -11.12 1.37 7.84
C GLN A 9 -11.77 2.76 7.69
N GLU A 10 -12.27 3.34 8.78
CA GLU A 10 -12.77 4.72 8.79
C GLU A 10 -11.69 5.73 8.44
N ARG A 11 -10.48 5.56 8.98
CA ARG A 11 -9.32 6.40 8.67
C ARG A 11 -8.97 6.34 7.19
N LEU A 12 -8.88 5.13 6.63
CA LEU A 12 -8.63 4.94 5.20
C LEU A 12 -9.72 5.60 4.34
N ASN A 13 -10.99 5.37 4.66
CA ASN A 13 -12.12 5.95 3.92
C ASN A 13 -12.10 7.48 3.96
N ARG A 14 -11.84 8.07 5.13
CA ARG A 14 -11.77 9.52 5.32
C ARG A 14 -10.62 10.14 4.52
N ALA A 15 -9.45 9.50 4.53
CA ALA A 15 -8.30 9.95 3.74
C ALA A 15 -8.57 9.86 2.23
N CYS A 16 -9.05 8.73 1.75
CA CYS A 16 -9.38 8.54 0.33
C CYS A 16 -10.44 9.54 -0.14
N LYS A 17 -11.49 9.76 0.67
CA LYS A 17 -12.53 10.75 0.35
C LYS A 17 -11.95 12.16 0.28
N ALA A 18 -11.13 12.58 1.21
CA ALA A 18 -10.52 13.91 1.22
C ALA A 18 -9.67 14.16 -0.02
N LEU A 19 -8.83 13.19 -0.40
CA LEU A 19 -8.00 13.27 -1.60
C LEU A 19 -8.85 13.29 -2.88
N HIS A 20 -9.89 12.45 -2.94
CA HIS A 20 -10.80 12.39 -4.07
C HIS A 20 -11.55 13.73 -4.25
N ASP A 21 -12.13 14.28 -3.19
CA ASP A 21 -12.88 15.54 -3.23
C ASP A 21 -11.98 16.73 -3.62
N ALA A 22 -10.71 16.70 -3.22
CA ALA A 22 -9.70 17.70 -3.61
C ALA A 22 -9.10 17.44 -5.01
N GLN A 23 -9.54 16.39 -5.70
CA GLN A 23 -9.00 15.96 -7.00
C GLN A 23 -7.49 15.74 -6.98
N VAL A 24 -6.96 15.22 -5.88
CA VAL A 24 -5.56 14.81 -5.73
C VAL A 24 -5.42 13.35 -6.16
N PRO A 25 -4.60 13.04 -7.19
CA PRO A 25 -4.30 11.67 -7.55
C PRO A 25 -3.61 10.94 -6.39
N TYR A 26 -4.05 9.71 -6.11
CA TYR A 26 -3.46 8.86 -5.06
C TYR A 26 -3.62 7.38 -5.41
N ALA A 27 -2.84 6.54 -4.77
CA ALA A 27 -3.08 5.10 -4.74
C ALA A 27 -3.00 4.57 -3.31
N VAL A 28 -3.93 3.70 -2.93
CA VAL A 28 -3.79 2.88 -1.72
C VAL A 28 -2.75 1.81 -1.99
N ILE A 29 -1.79 1.67 -1.09
CA ILE A 29 -0.67 0.72 -1.17
C ILE A 29 -0.59 -0.13 0.11
N GLY A 30 0.42 -0.98 0.19
CA GLY A 30 0.71 -1.75 1.40
C GLY A 30 -0.32 -2.83 1.71
N GLY A 31 -0.58 -3.05 3.00
CA GLY A 31 -1.47 -4.11 3.47
C GLY A 31 -2.93 -3.92 3.05
N HIS A 32 -3.42 -2.67 2.98
CA HIS A 32 -4.79 -2.38 2.53
C HIS A 32 -4.99 -2.65 1.04
N ALA A 33 -3.95 -2.43 0.21
CA ALA A 33 -4.01 -2.82 -1.20
C ALA A 33 -4.03 -4.35 -1.34
N VAL A 34 -3.23 -5.08 -0.56
CA VAL A 34 -3.29 -6.55 -0.52
C VAL A 34 -4.69 -7.01 -0.12
N ALA A 35 -5.24 -6.46 0.96
CA ALA A 35 -6.59 -6.80 1.44
C ALA A 35 -7.66 -6.56 0.35
N ALA A 36 -7.57 -5.43 -0.36
CA ALA A 36 -8.50 -5.12 -1.46
C ALA A 36 -8.41 -6.14 -2.60
N TRP A 37 -7.20 -6.51 -3.02
CA TRP A 37 -7.00 -7.52 -4.08
C TRP A 37 -7.43 -8.92 -3.63
N VAL A 38 -7.07 -9.33 -2.41
CA VAL A 38 -7.47 -10.63 -1.85
C VAL A 38 -8.99 -10.75 -1.80
N ALA A 39 -9.68 -9.70 -1.34
CA ALA A 39 -11.14 -9.66 -1.27
C ALA A 39 -11.83 -9.83 -2.64
N THR A 40 -11.15 -9.55 -3.76
CA THR A 40 -11.73 -9.81 -5.10
C THR A 40 -11.89 -11.31 -5.40
N ILE A 41 -11.16 -12.17 -4.68
CA ILE A 41 -11.17 -13.62 -4.86
C ILE A 41 -11.82 -14.31 -3.65
N ASP A 42 -11.40 -13.96 -2.42
CA ASP A 42 -11.86 -14.58 -1.19
C ASP A 42 -11.84 -13.58 -0.01
N ASP A 43 -13.02 -13.11 0.38
CA ASP A 43 -13.18 -12.22 1.55
C ASP A 43 -12.70 -12.87 2.86
N GLY A 44 -12.79 -14.20 2.96
CA GLY A 44 -12.38 -14.94 4.15
C GLY A 44 -10.86 -15.02 4.35
N ALA A 45 -10.09 -14.83 3.27
CA ALA A 45 -8.62 -14.84 3.29
C ALA A 45 -8.01 -13.48 3.62
N VAL A 46 -8.82 -12.42 3.78
CA VAL A 46 -8.35 -11.06 4.05
C VAL A 46 -7.69 -10.97 5.43
N ARG A 47 -6.42 -10.51 5.46
CA ARG A 47 -5.73 -10.16 6.71
C ARG A 47 -5.94 -8.71 7.10
N ASN A 48 -6.19 -8.49 8.38
CA ASN A 48 -6.26 -7.14 8.94
C ASN A 48 -4.88 -6.48 8.99
N THR A 49 -4.84 -5.22 8.58
CA THR A 49 -3.64 -4.37 8.68
C THR A 49 -3.95 -3.11 9.46
N ARG A 50 -2.96 -2.59 10.20
CA ARG A 50 -3.09 -1.37 11.01
C ARG A 50 -2.53 -0.15 10.29
N ASP A 51 -1.57 -0.35 9.41
CA ASP A 51 -0.84 0.70 8.74
C ASP A 51 -1.58 1.09 7.45
N VAL A 52 -1.95 2.33 7.29
CA VAL A 52 -2.52 2.86 6.05
C VAL A 52 -1.39 3.46 5.21
N GLY A 53 -1.11 2.87 4.06
CA GLY A 53 -0.14 3.37 3.09
C GLY A 53 -0.84 4.06 1.91
N LEU A 54 -0.36 5.24 1.54
CA LEU A 54 -0.80 5.99 0.38
C LEU A 54 0.39 6.39 -0.49
N LEU A 55 0.22 6.30 -1.80
CA LEU A 55 1.16 6.78 -2.80
C LEU A 55 0.66 8.12 -3.33
N LEU A 56 1.52 9.12 -3.37
CA LEU A 56 1.24 10.47 -3.89
C LEU A 56 2.38 10.91 -4.81
N ALA A 57 2.08 11.74 -5.82
CA ALA A 57 3.11 12.45 -6.54
C ALA A 57 3.70 13.57 -5.67
N GLU A 58 4.99 13.84 -5.79
CA GLU A 58 5.67 14.87 -4.98
C GLU A 58 5.08 16.26 -5.20
N GLU A 59 4.76 16.60 -6.44
CA GLU A 59 4.12 17.87 -6.80
C GLU A 59 2.73 18.06 -6.20
N ASP A 60 2.01 16.98 -5.90
CA ASP A 60 0.68 17.03 -5.30
C ASP A 60 0.71 17.06 -3.76
N LEU A 61 1.88 16.88 -3.15
CA LEU A 61 2.00 16.82 -1.68
C LEU A 61 1.44 18.06 -0.95
N PRO A 62 1.61 19.31 -1.44
CA PRO A 62 0.98 20.46 -0.81
C PRO A 62 -0.54 20.38 -0.82
N ARG A 63 -1.16 20.06 -1.95
CA ARG A 63 -2.63 19.91 -2.09
C ARG A 63 -3.17 18.75 -1.26
N ALA A 64 -2.44 17.63 -1.25
CA ALA A 64 -2.77 16.49 -0.40
C ALA A 64 -2.72 16.86 1.08
N THR A 65 -1.72 17.65 1.48
CA THR A 65 -1.59 18.14 2.87
C THR A 65 -2.81 18.96 3.27
N ASP A 66 -3.21 19.93 2.46
CA ASP A 66 -4.37 20.78 2.74
C ASP A 66 -5.66 19.94 2.84
N ALA A 67 -5.85 18.99 1.93
CA ALA A 67 -7.02 18.12 1.93
C ALA A 67 -7.07 17.21 3.17
N LEU A 68 -5.96 16.58 3.53
CA LEU A 68 -5.89 15.68 4.68
C LEU A 68 -6.01 16.45 6.01
N GLN A 69 -5.40 17.64 6.12
CA GLN A 69 -5.56 18.49 7.29
C GLN A 69 -7.01 18.95 7.47
N SER A 70 -7.69 19.32 6.39
CA SER A 70 -9.13 19.65 6.41
C SER A 70 -9.99 18.47 6.85
N ALA A 71 -9.52 17.24 6.65
CA ALA A 71 -10.17 16.02 7.11
C ALA A 71 -9.76 15.61 8.55
N GLY A 72 -9.01 16.46 9.26
CA GLY A 72 -8.63 16.24 10.67
C GLY A 72 -7.33 15.49 10.88
N PHE A 73 -6.53 15.26 9.82
CA PHE A 73 -5.21 14.68 9.97
C PHE A 73 -4.17 15.77 10.27
N VAL A 74 -3.11 15.39 10.97
CA VAL A 74 -2.00 16.29 11.32
C VAL A 74 -0.72 15.80 10.62
N ARG A 75 -0.13 16.64 9.77
CA ARG A 75 1.12 16.30 9.09
C ARG A 75 2.27 16.24 10.09
N ASP A 76 3.07 15.22 9.99
CA ASP A 76 4.32 15.02 10.73
C ASP A 76 5.36 14.40 9.79
N GLU A 77 6.60 14.34 10.22
CA GLU A 77 7.68 13.72 9.49
C GLU A 77 8.53 12.87 10.44
N VAL A 78 8.65 11.59 10.13
CA VAL A 78 9.42 10.64 10.92
C VAL A 78 10.51 10.03 10.06
N MET A 79 11.77 10.28 10.40
CA MET A 79 12.96 9.76 9.69
C MET A 79 12.92 10.03 8.17
N GLY A 80 12.51 11.24 7.78
CA GLY A 80 12.39 11.64 6.37
C GLY A 80 11.17 11.09 5.63
N THR A 81 10.26 10.41 6.33
CA THR A 81 8.99 9.93 5.75
C THR A 81 7.85 10.82 6.21
N VAL A 82 7.08 11.35 5.26
CA VAL A 82 5.87 12.11 5.55
C VAL A 82 4.80 11.16 6.06
N ILE A 83 4.22 11.51 7.20
CA ILE A 83 3.08 10.81 7.80
C ILE A 83 1.97 11.81 8.14
N PHE A 84 0.74 11.31 8.23
CA PHE A 84 -0.38 12.09 8.72
C PHE A 84 -0.99 11.36 9.92
N LEU A 85 -0.92 11.99 11.08
CA LEU A 85 -1.48 11.47 12.32
C LEU A 85 -3.01 11.64 12.33
N ASP A 86 -3.71 10.73 12.98
CA ASP A 86 -5.16 10.80 13.13
C ASP A 86 -5.51 11.72 14.32
N GLY A 87 -5.50 13.03 14.05
CA GLY A 87 -5.66 14.08 15.06
C GLY A 87 -4.35 14.42 15.78
N ALA A 88 -4.40 15.43 16.65
CA ALA A 88 -3.23 15.96 17.36
C ALA A 88 -2.58 14.96 18.32
N ASP A 89 -3.36 14.04 18.90
CA ASP A 89 -2.90 12.99 19.80
C ASP A 89 -2.64 11.66 19.09
N GLY A 90 -2.68 11.65 17.76
CA GLY A 90 -2.50 10.47 16.93
C GLY A 90 -1.09 9.87 17.08
N LYS A 91 -1.01 8.54 17.03
CA LYS A 91 0.29 7.84 17.10
C LYS A 91 0.83 7.58 15.68
N PRO A 92 2.15 7.74 15.44
CA PRO A 92 2.76 7.43 14.14
C PRO A 92 2.42 6.03 13.60
N SER A 93 2.40 5.02 14.49
CA SER A 93 2.03 3.64 14.13
C SER A 93 0.57 3.45 13.71
N GLN A 94 -0.25 4.47 13.83
CA GLN A 94 -1.66 4.49 13.45
C GLN A 94 -1.95 5.57 12.38
N GLY A 95 -0.91 6.23 11.88
CA GLY A 95 -1.03 7.28 10.87
C GLY A 95 -1.19 6.76 9.45
N LEU A 96 -1.32 7.72 8.53
CA LEU A 96 -1.20 7.50 7.10
C LEU A 96 0.29 7.64 6.75
N HIS A 97 0.88 6.62 6.16
CA HIS A 97 2.27 6.63 5.70
C HIS A 97 2.29 6.98 4.21
N ILE A 98 2.99 8.04 3.86
CA ILE A 98 3.07 8.52 2.49
C ILE A 98 4.34 7.99 1.83
N LEU A 99 4.17 7.36 0.66
CA LEU A 99 5.24 7.08 -0.28
C LEU A 99 5.13 8.05 -1.46
N LEU A 100 6.28 8.50 -1.96
CA LEU A 100 6.32 9.33 -3.16
C LEU A 100 6.45 8.45 -4.41
N ALA A 101 5.57 8.72 -5.38
CA ALA A 101 5.56 8.03 -6.66
C ALA A 101 6.86 8.29 -7.44
N ASP A 102 7.23 7.36 -8.29
CA ASP A 102 8.38 7.44 -9.18
C ASP A 102 9.75 7.61 -8.48
N GLN A 103 9.80 7.47 -7.16
CA GLN A 103 11.01 7.57 -6.36
C GLN A 103 11.40 6.23 -5.73
N LYS A 104 12.70 5.99 -5.61
CA LYS A 104 13.20 4.84 -4.86
C LYS A 104 13.01 5.07 -3.36
N VAL A 105 12.30 4.18 -2.70
CA VAL A 105 12.12 4.20 -1.24
C VAL A 105 13.45 3.99 -0.52
N ARG A 106 14.31 3.14 -1.08
CA ARG A 106 15.69 2.89 -0.63
C ARG A 106 16.59 2.78 -1.86
N SER A 107 17.84 3.23 -1.71
CA SER A 107 18.81 3.23 -2.80
C SER A 107 19.13 1.83 -3.34
N ASP A 108 19.01 0.81 -2.48
CA ASP A 108 19.26 -0.60 -2.79
C ASP A 108 18.07 -1.32 -3.45
N TYR A 109 16.91 -0.67 -3.58
CA TYR A 109 15.78 -1.28 -4.28
C TYR A 109 16.03 -1.39 -5.78
N ALA A 110 15.56 -2.48 -6.39
CA ALA A 110 15.73 -2.74 -7.82
C ALA A 110 14.97 -1.72 -8.68
N SER A 111 13.79 -1.27 -8.22
CA SER A 111 12.94 -0.32 -8.92
C SER A 111 12.44 0.81 -8.02
N ALA A 112 11.98 1.88 -8.62
CA ALA A 112 11.25 2.95 -7.95
C ALA A 112 9.83 2.52 -7.56
N ALA A 113 9.16 3.30 -6.68
CA ALA A 113 7.73 3.18 -6.48
C ALA A 113 6.98 3.47 -7.79
N PRO A 114 5.81 2.87 -8.02
CA PRO A 114 5.03 3.12 -9.23
C PRO A 114 4.53 4.57 -9.32
N GLY A 115 4.12 4.99 -10.51
CA GLY A 115 3.35 6.23 -10.69
C GLY A 115 1.95 6.13 -10.09
N VAL A 116 1.37 7.27 -9.73
CA VAL A 116 0.00 7.35 -9.15
C VAL A 116 -1.11 7.00 -10.15
N ASP A 117 -0.78 6.93 -11.44
CA ASP A 117 -1.66 6.51 -12.52
C ASP A 117 -1.83 5.00 -12.61
N ARG A 118 -0.89 4.22 -12.06
CA ARG A 118 -0.94 2.75 -12.04
C ARG A 118 -1.91 2.25 -10.97
N THR A 119 -3.18 2.53 -11.17
CA THR A 119 -4.27 2.19 -10.23
C THR A 119 -5.44 1.53 -10.92
N VAL A 120 -6.17 0.72 -10.15
CA VAL A 120 -7.51 0.23 -10.46
C VAL A 120 -8.49 0.69 -9.40
N GLU A 121 -9.77 0.78 -9.74
CA GLU A 121 -10.80 1.07 -8.76
C GLU A 121 -11.35 -0.22 -8.16
N ILE A 122 -11.22 -0.37 -6.84
CA ILE A 122 -11.84 -1.46 -6.07
C ILE A 122 -12.60 -0.82 -4.90
N ASN A 123 -13.89 -1.09 -4.81
CA ASN A 123 -14.77 -0.57 -3.74
C ASN A 123 -14.64 0.97 -3.58
N GLN A 124 -14.73 1.70 -4.69
CA GLN A 124 -14.67 3.17 -4.75
C GLN A 124 -13.34 3.77 -4.25
N LYS A 125 -12.27 2.99 -4.23
CA LYS A 125 -10.91 3.44 -3.88
C LYS A 125 -9.95 3.16 -5.03
N ARG A 126 -9.01 4.05 -5.20
CA ARG A 126 -7.90 3.87 -6.13
C ARG A 126 -6.86 2.98 -5.47
N ILE A 127 -6.81 1.73 -5.88
CA ILE A 127 -5.86 0.73 -5.38
C ILE A 127 -4.73 0.59 -6.40
N VAL A 128 -3.49 0.52 -5.94
CA VAL A 128 -2.35 0.27 -6.83
C VAL A 128 -2.57 -1.04 -7.62
N GLU A 129 -2.20 -1.04 -8.90
CA GLU A 129 -2.26 -2.23 -9.74
C GLU A 129 -1.55 -3.43 -9.10
N LEU A 130 -2.09 -4.63 -9.32
CA LEU A 130 -1.58 -5.85 -8.68
C LEU A 130 -0.09 -6.08 -8.98
N GLU A 131 0.33 -5.92 -10.23
CA GLU A 131 1.72 -6.11 -10.61
C GLU A 131 2.66 -5.12 -9.91
N ALA A 132 2.27 -3.84 -9.86
CA ALA A 132 3.02 -2.81 -9.14
C ALA A 132 3.07 -3.09 -7.62
N LEU A 133 1.98 -3.55 -7.02
CA LEU A 133 1.93 -3.96 -5.61
C LEU A 133 2.89 -5.11 -5.32
N VAL A 134 2.89 -6.13 -6.17
CA VAL A 134 3.79 -7.28 -6.06
C VAL A 134 5.24 -6.82 -6.17
N GLU A 135 5.56 -5.97 -7.14
CA GLU A 135 6.91 -5.41 -7.31
C GLU A 135 7.38 -4.64 -6.06
N MET A 136 6.52 -3.78 -5.49
CA MET A 136 6.81 -3.06 -4.25
C MET A 136 7.11 -4.01 -3.09
N LYS A 137 6.35 -5.10 -2.97
CA LYS A 137 6.54 -6.12 -1.95
C LYS A 137 7.83 -6.93 -2.15
N LEU A 138 8.17 -7.23 -3.38
CA LEU A 138 9.41 -7.91 -3.73
C LEU A 138 10.65 -7.04 -3.48
N ASN A 139 10.55 -5.71 -3.68
CA ASN A 139 11.61 -4.77 -3.35
C ASN A 139 11.89 -4.72 -1.84
N SER A 140 10.88 -4.52 -1.02
CA SER A 140 11.03 -4.39 0.44
C SER A 140 11.30 -5.75 1.12
N TYR A 141 10.66 -6.80 0.69
CA TYR A 141 10.86 -8.22 1.03
C TYR A 141 11.01 -8.52 2.54
N ARG A 142 10.34 -7.76 3.39
CA ARG A 142 10.27 -7.99 4.85
C ARG A 142 9.37 -9.20 5.13
N ASP A 143 9.40 -9.73 6.34
CA ASP A 143 8.57 -10.89 6.72
C ASP A 143 7.08 -10.68 6.40
N LYS A 144 6.55 -9.50 6.74
CA LYS A 144 5.16 -9.16 6.40
C LYS A 144 4.91 -9.09 4.88
N ASP A 145 5.89 -8.66 4.10
CA ASP A 145 5.75 -8.60 2.64
C ASP A 145 5.76 -9.99 2.02
N ARG A 146 6.60 -10.88 2.52
CA ARG A 146 6.61 -12.31 2.14
C ARG A 146 5.31 -13.00 2.50
N THR A 147 4.76 -12.74 3.69
CA THR A 147 3.44 -13.25 4.09
C THR A 147 2.35 -12.79 3.14
N HIS A 148 2.31 -11.50 2.80
CA HIS A 148 1.33 -10.97 1.85
C HIS A 148 1.47 -11.59 0.44
N LEU A 149 2.70 -11.81 -0.03
CA LEU A 149 2.95 -12.48 -1.31
C LEU A 149 2.46 -13.93 -1.28
N ARG A 150 2.72 -14.69 -0.20
CA ARG A 150 2.21 -16.05 -0.03
C ARG A 150 0.68 -16.10 0.01
N ASP A 151 0.03 -15.17 0.72
CA ASP A 151 -1.44 -15.08 0.71
C ASP A 151 -1.99 -14.91 -0.72
N MET A 152 -1.38 -14.03 -1.52
CA MET A 152 -1.78 -13.81 -2.92
C MET A 152 -1.47 -15.02 -3.83
N ILE A 153 -0.40 -15.75 -3.58
CA ILE A 153 -0.08 -17.00 -4.28
C ILE A 153 -1.13 -18.07 -3.93
N GLN A 154 -1.42 -18.25 -2.64
CA GLN A 154 -2.33 -19.27 -2.15
C GLN A 154 -3.73 -19.17 -2.73
N ILE A 155 -4.23 -17.96 -2.97
CA ILE A 155 -5.56 -17.73 -3.57
C ILE A 155 -5.52 -17.61 -5.09
N GLY A 156 -4.37 -17.79 -5.73
CA GLY A 156 -4.22 -17.79 -7.18
C GLY A 156 -4.17 -16.42 -7.85
N LEU A 157 -3.97 -15.33 -7.11
CA LEU A 157 -3.70 -14.00 -7.69
C LEU A 157 -2.32 -13.93 -8.36
N ILE A 158 -1.37 -14.71 -7.87
CA ILE A 158 0.00 -14.82 -8.39
C ILE A 158 0.24 -16.28 -8.75
N ASP A 159 0.72 -16.53 -9.96
CA ASP A 159 1.04 -17.86 -10.48
C ASP A 159 2.52 -18.02 -10.87
N ALA A 160 2.88 -19.22 -11.35
CA ALA A 160 4.24 -19.58 -11.72
C ALA A 160 4.80 -18.77 -12.92
N GLN A 161 3.99 -18.02 -13.66
CA GLN A 161 4.45 -17.19 -14.79
C GLN A 161 4.89 -15.78 -14.34
N TRP A 162 4.53 -15.38 -13.13
CA TRP A 162 4.79 -14.04 -12.61
C TRP A 162 6.27 -13.68 -12.44
N PRO A 163 7.18 -14.59 -12.04
CA PRO A 163 8.59 -14.24 -11.87
C PRO A 163 9.24 -13.62 -13.11
N ALA A 164 8.80 -14.03 -14.30
CA ALA A 164 9.33 -13.51 -15.57
C ALA A 164 8.92 -12.05 -15.87
N ARG A 165 7.96 -11.49 -15.14
CA ARG A 165 7.50 -10.11 -15.32
C ARG A 165 8.41 -9.08 -14.66
N PHE A 166 9.29 -9.51 -13.76
CA PHE A 166 10.11 -8.64 -12.92
C PHE A 166 11.59 -8.74 -13.26
N PRO A 167 12.40 -7.73 -12.87
CA PRO A 167 13.86 -7.86 -12.91
C PRO A 167 14.34 -9.15 -12.24
N ALA A 168 15.42 -9.73 -12.74
CA ALA A 168 15.88 -11.06 -12.33
C ALA A 168 15.99 -11.24 -10.80
N SER A 169 16.48 -10.24 -10.08
CA SER A 169 16.60 -10.30 -8.61
C SER A 169 15.24 -10.39 -7.89
N LEU A 170 14.23 -9.68 -8.38
CA LEU A 170 12.87 -9.73 -7.84
C LEU A 170 12.15 -11.01 -8.26
N GLY A 171 12.33 -11.41 -9.53
CA GLY A 171 11.79 -12.68 -10.04
C GLY A 171 12.29 -13.89 -9.24
N GLN A 172 13.58 -13.91 -8.86
CA GLN A 172 14.16 -14.97 -8.02
C GLN A 172 13.53 -14.98 -6.61
N ARG A 173 13.29 -13.81 -6.02
CA ARG A 173 12.57 -13.71 -4.73
C ARG A 173 11.17 -14.30 -4.81
N LEU A 174 10.44 -13.99 -5.88
CA LEU A 174 9.09 -14.52 -6.09
C LEU A 174 9.12 -16.02 -6.34
N GLN A 175 10.07 -16.51 -7.16
CA GLN A 175 10.24 -17.94 -7.43
C GLN A 175 10.48 -18.72 -6.13
N SER A 176 11.32 -18.20 -5.24
CA SER A 176 11.57 -18.84 -3.94
C SER A 176 10.31 -18.98 -3.09
N LEU A 177 9.38 -18.03 -3.16
CA LEU A 177 8.09 -18.13 -2.45
C LEU A 177 7.11 -19.10 -3.11
N LEU A 178 7.18 -19.23 -4.44
CA LEU A 178 6.38 -20.21 -5.19
C LEU A 178 6.88 -21.65 -4.93
N ASP A 179 8.18 -21.83 -4.77
CA ASP A 179 8.81 -23.13 -4.50
C ASP A 179 8.61 -23.60 -3.05
N ASP A 180 8.44 -22.62 -2.13
CA ASP A 180 8.21 -22.88 -0.69
C ASP A 180 7.07 -21.98 -0.16
N PRO A 181 5.81 -22.31 -0.51
CA PRO A 181 4.65 -21.48 -0.18
C PRO A 181 4.32 -21.47 1.32
N ASP A 182 4.74 -22.48 2.06
CA ASP A 182 4.45 -22.59 3.49
C ASP A 182 5.53 -21.95 4.38
N GLY A 183 6.74 -21.72 3.90
CA GLY A 183 7.84 -20.97 4.48
C GLY A 183 8.62 -21.59 5.57
#